data_af4234ac6f7ae09d1245c33ccead2f76
#
_entry.id   af4234ac6f7ae09d1245c33ccead2f76
#
_cell.length_a   1.000
_cell.length_b   1.000
_cell.length_c   1.000
_cell.angle_alpha   90.00
_cell.angle_beta   90.00
_cell.angle_gamma   90.00
#
_symmetry.space_group_name_H-M   'P 1'
#
loop_
_entity.id
_entity.type
_entity.pdbx_description
1 polymer ?
#
loop_
_entity_poly.entity_id
_entity_poly.type
_entity_poly.pdbx_seq_one_letter_code
_entity_poly.pdbx_strand_id
1 'polypeptide(L)'
;MTTRRHFLAGLAAAPLLAQKSPNDQIQVAIIGAGGMGSEDVRSSLANGSKLIAVSDVYQGRLARAKEVWGNQLFTTRDYREVLARPDVDAVIVATPDHWHQQISIDAMNAGKDVYCEKPMVQRLADGKSVVDAQKRTGRILQVGSQRVSSIVYQKAQELMRNGAIGQLNMVEAWWDRNSAIGAWQYSIPPDATPENIEWDRFLGRAPKVPFEPVRLFRWRNYRDYGTGVAGDLFVHLFSGMHFVTGAIGPTRVYATGGLRFWKDGRDVPDVMLGLYDYPATATTTAFNVALRVNFVNGASENSGFRFIGSEGILTIDHGVTVSKTPRESEPGYTIDTFPRATQEQFLKDYREKYPQTRPNADSIRAQSEEKYLPPDRYSDHRDHHRNFLAAVRSRKPVIEDSVFGFRAAGPALLSNLSYFEQRVCEWNPETMTLKS
;
A
#
# COMPACT_ATOMS: atom_id res chain seq x y z
N MET A 1 -59.60 -39.56 25.03
CA MET A 1 -58.88 -38.65 25.96
C MET A 1 -57.46 -38.51 25.44
N THR A 2 -57.20 -37.41 24.74
CA THR A 2 -55.90 -37.17 24.06
C THR A 2 -55.32 -35.87 24.59
N THR A 3 -54.23 -35.98 25.30
CA THR A 3 -53.47 -34.88 25.90
C THR A 3 -52.56 -34.23 24.86
N ARG A 4 -52.76 -32.96 24.58
CA ARG A 4 -51.87 -32.13 23.76
C ARG A 4 -50.64 -31.70 24.60
N ARG A 5 -49.46 -32.07 24.17
CA ARG A 5 -48.18 -31.53 24.66
C ARG A 5 -47.81 -30.28 23.83
N HIS A 6 -47.72 -29.14 24.48
CA HIS A 6 -47.21 -27.90 23.91
C HIS A 6 -45.67 -28.00 23.79
N PHE A 7 -45.17 -27.87 22.56
CA PHE A 7 -43.75 -27.68 22.25
C PHE A 7 -43.49 -26.15 22.23
N LEU A 8 -42.86 -25.63 23.27
CA LEU A 8 -42.32 -24.28 23.28
C LEU A 8 -40.97 -24.31 22.58
N ALA A 9 -40.93 -23.87 21.31
CA ALA A 9 -39.70 -23.55 20.60
C ALA A 9 -39.20 -22.18 21.05
N GLY A 10 -38.17 -22.13 21.83
CA GLY A 10 -37.45 -20.90 22.16
C GLY A 10 -36.73 -20.36 20.90
N LEU A 11 -37.28 -19.32 20.31
CA LEU A 11 -36.58 -18.52 19.32
C LEU A 11 -35.51 -17.71 20.04
N ALA A 12 -34.25 -18.13 19.91
CA ALA A 12 -33.08 -17.32 20.23
C ALA A 12 -33.08 -16.12 19.26
N ALA A 13 -33.45 -14.95 19.73
CA ALA A 13 -33.35 -13.71 19.01
C ALA A 13 -31.85 -13.39 18.83
N ALA A 14 -31.29 -13.71 17.67
CA ALA A 14 -30.03 -13.14 17.25
C ALA A 14 -30.20 -11.61 17.21
N PRO A 15 -29.28 -10.80 17.74
CA PRO A 15 -29.38 -9.36 17.62
C PRO A 15 -29.36 -9.01 16.13
N LEU A 16 -30.50 -8.54 15.61
CA LEU A 16 -30.58 -7.86 14.32
C LEU A 16 -29.65 -6.65 14.43
N LEU A 17 -28.46 -6.75 13.86
CA LEU A 17 -27.63 -5.60 13.56
C LEU A 17 -28.48 -4.70 12.66
N ALA A 18 -29.02 -3.63 13.21
CA ALA A 18 -29.82 -2.67 12.48
C ALA A 18 -28.98 -2.19 11.29
N GLN A 19 -29.40 -2.57 10.09
CA GLN A 19 -28.77 -2.14 8.87
C GLN A 19 -29.01 -0.64 8.79
N LYS A 20 -27.94 0.18 8.98
CA LYS A 20 -28.05 1.64 8.91
C LYS A 20 -28.61 2.04 7.56
N SER A 21 -29.53 3.00 7.57
CA SER A 21 -30.09 3.56 6.33
C SER A 21 -28.96 4.06 5.41
N PRO A 22 -29.06 3.94 4.08
CA PRO A 22 -28.11 4.53 3.15
C PRO A 22 -27.89 6.03 3.35
N ASN A 23 -28.85 6.71 4.01
CA ASN A 23 -28.79 8.13 4.35
C ASN A 23 -28.11 8.42 5.71
N ASP A 24 -27.78 7.40 6.51
CA ASP A 24 -27.10 7.60 7.77
C ASP A 24 -25.63 7.95 7.54
N GLN A 25 -25.25 9.11 8.02
CA GLN A 25 -23.86 9.59 7.90
C GLN A 25 -22.95 8.76 8.81
N ILE A 26 -21.89 8.14 8.23
CA ILE A 26 -20.91 7.37 8.99
C ILE A 26 -20.15 8.31 9.90
N GLN A 27 -20.14 8.01 11.19
CA GLN A 27 -19.40 8.75 12.21
C GLN A 27 -18.00 8.14 12.36
N VAL A 28 -17.01 8.93 12.00
CA VAL A 28 -15.60 8.50 12.05
C VAL A 28 -14.84 9.19 13.17
N ALA A 29 -13.83 8.49 13.68
CA ALA A 29 -12.84 9.07 14.56
C ALA A 29 -11.44 8.89 13.98
N ILE A 30 -10.53 9.82 14.28
CA ILE A 30 -9.11 9.72 13.91
C ILE A 30 -8.27 9.41 15.15
N ILE A 31 -7.36 8.45 15.02
CA ILE A 31 -6.33 8.10 15.99
C ILE A 31 -4.98 8.37 15.35
N GLY A 32 -4.30 9.45 15.80
CA GLY A 32 -3.11 10.01 15.16
C GLY A 32 -3.45 11.17 14.24
N ALA A 33 -3.55 12.39 14.78
CA ALA A 33 -3.93 13.61 14.06
C ALA A 33 -2.73 14.35 13.44
N GLY A 34 -1.72 13.61 12.99
CA GLY A 34 -0.58 14.14 12.24
C GLY A 34 -0.94 14.55 10.81
N GLY A 35 0.09 14.80 9.97
CA GLY A 35 -0.10 15.24 8.58
C GLY A 35 -0.95 14.26 7.78
N MET A 36 -0.61 12.96 7.81
CA MET A 36 -1.36 11.92 7.08
C MET A 36 -2.78 11.77 7.63
N GLY A 37 -2.94 11.65 8.94
CA GLY A 37 -4.27 11.54 9.54
C GLY A 37 -5.18 12.74 9.23
N SER A 38 -4.62 13.95 9.11
CA SER A 38 -5.37 15.12 8.68
C SER A 38 -5.83 15.04 7.22
N GLU A 39 -5.01 14.44 6.34
CA GLU A 39 -5.38 14.22 4.94
C GLU A 39 -6.45 13.12 4.80
N ASP A 40 -6.32 12.04 5.56
CA ASP A 40 -7.33 10.98 5.65
C ASP A 40 -8.69 11.54 6.10
N VAL A 41 -8.69 12.39 7.13
CA VAL A 41 -9.92 13.05 7.59
C VAL A 41 -10.53 13.90 6.47
N ARG A 42 -9.73 14.75 5.77
CA ARG A 42 -10.24 15.55 4.66
C ARG A 42 -10.86 14.68 3.56
N SER A 43 -10.17 13.60 3.19
CA SER A 43 -10.65 12.66 2.18
C SER A 43 -11.93 11.93 2.62
N SER A 44 -12.02 11.54 3.88
CA SER A 44 -13.21 10.91 4.45
C SER A 44 -14.41 11.87 4.50
N LEU A 45 -14.19 13.10 4.97
CA LEU A 45 -15.23 14.16 5.01
C LEU A 45 -15.73 14.51 3.61
N ALA A 46 -14.83 14.59 2.61
CA ALA A 46 -15.19 14.84 1.21
C ALA A 46 -16.08 13.73 0.63
N ASN A 47 -16.13 12.55 1.23
CA ASN A 47 -16.98 11.42 0.89
C ASN A 47 -18.22 11.28 1.82
N GLY A 48 -18.53 12.34 2.58
CA GLY A 48 -19.77 12.45 3.34
C GLY A 48 -19.78 11.77 4.72
N SER A 49 -18.62 11.41 5.28
CA SER A 49 -18.52 11.00 6.69
C SER A 49 -18.60 12.22 7.62
N LYS A 50 -18.70 11.96 8.93
CA LYS A 50 -18.68 12.99 9.98
C LYS A 50 -17.59 12.65 10.99
N LEU A 51 -16.63 13.56 11.17
CA LEU A 51 -15.64 13.43 12.25
C LEU A 51 -16.28 13.82 13.59
N ILE A 52 -16.21 12.93 14.58
CA ILE A 52 -16.80 13.17 15.90
C ILE A 52 -15.80 13.06 17.06
N ALA A 53 -14.66 12.41 16.83
CA ALA A 53 -13.64 12.23 17.85
C ALA A 53 -12.23 12.25 17.27
N VAL A 54 -11.27 12.70 18.04
CA VAL A 54 -9.84 12.77 17.71
C VAL A 54 -9.00 12.29 18.89
N SER A 55 -8.07 11.38 18.65
CA SER A 55 -7.07 10.99 19.63
C SER A 55 -5.66 11.24 19.09
N ASP A 56 -4.83 11.91 19.89
CA ASP A 56 -3.38 12.07 19.63
C ASP A 56 -2.66 12.25 20.98
N VAL A 57 -1.47 11.73 21.08
CA VAL A 57 -0.65 11.84 22.31
C VAL A 57 -0.10 13.25 22.56
N TYR A 58 -0.09 14.11 21.53
CA TYR A 58 0.36 15.49 21.60
C TYR A 58 -0.83 16.46 21.67
N GLN A 59 -0.89 17.23 22.78
CA GLN A 59 -1.98 18.17 23.06
C GLN A 59 -2.18 19.22 21.95
N GLY A 60 -1.09 19.70 21.35
CA GLY A 60 -1.16 20.70 20.27
C GLY A 60 -1.94 20.22 19.05
N ARG A 61 -1.87 18.93 18.69
CA ARG A 61 -2.68 18.37 17.59
C ARG A 61 -4.16 18.27 17.95
N LEU A 62 -4.49 18.01 19.22
CA LEU A 62 -5.88 18.00 19.68
C LEU A 62 -6.49 19.41 19.65
N ALA A 63 -5.73 20.43 20.07
CA ALA A 63 -6.13 21.82 19.96
C ALA A 63 -6.34 22.21 18.47
N ARG A 64 -5.39 21.86 17.62
CA ARG A 64 -5.50 22.13 16.17
C ARG A 64 -6.69 21.45 15.52
N ALA A 65 -7.01 20.23 15.93
CA ALA A 65 -8.18 19.52 15.44
C ALA A 65 -9.49 20.29 15.71
N LYS A 66 -9.64 20.86 16.90
CA LYS A 66 -10.80 21.70 17.26
C LYS A 66 -10.85 22.99 16.44
N GLU A 67 -9.72 23.63 16.20
CA GLU A 67 -9.66 24.83 15.35
C GLU A 67 -10.10 24.53 13.91
N VAL A 68 -9.70 23.40 13.35
CA VAL A 68 -9.95 23.06 11.94
C VAL A 68 -11.32 22.44 11.72
N TRP A 69 -11.76 21.56 12.63
CA TRP A 69 -12.96 20.73 12.44
C TRP A 69 -14.08 21.04 13.43
N GLY A 70 -13.88 21.96 14.37
CA GLY A 70 -14.90 22.50 15.26
C GLY A 70 -14.73 22.12 16.73
N ASN A 71 -15.12 23.04 17.60
CA ASN A 71 -14.94 22.95 19.07
C ASN A 71 -15.76 21.82 19.73
N GLN A 72 -16.80 21.31 19.06
CA GLN A 72 -17.65 20.22 19.55
C GLN A 72 -17.00 18.84 19.48
N LEU A 73 -15.83 18.71 18.85
CA LEU A 73 -15.13 17.44 18.77
C LEU A 73 -14.74 16.91 20.15
N PHE A 74 -15.02 15.64 20.36
CA PHE A 74 -14.41 14.92 21.47
C PHE A 74 -12.91 14.75 21.18
N THR A 75 -12.06 15.15 22.11
CA THR A 75 -10.60 15.03 21.96
C THR A 75 -10.01 14.36 23.18
N THR A 76 -9.07 13.43 22.98
CA THR A 76 -8.43 12.69 24.06
C THR A 76 -7.00 12.30 23.71
N ARG A 77 -6.17 12.07 24.73
CA ARG A 77 -4.82 11.51 24.59
C ARG A 77 -4.76 9.98 24.69
N ASP A 78 -5.93 9.33 24.95
CA ASP A 78 -6.07 7.88 24.99
C ASP A 78 -7.06 7.39 23.92
N TYR A 79 -6.58 6.68 22.91
CA TYR A 79 -7.42 6.14 21.85
C TYR A 79 -8.51 5.18 22.35
N ARG A 80 -8.32 4.55 23.50
CA ARG A 80 -9.30 3.63 24.09
C ARG A 80 -10.59 4.33 24.45
N GLU A 81 -10.52 5.59 24.84
CA GLU A 81 -11.71 6.41 25.09
C GLU A 81 -12.52 6.66 23.81
N VAL A 82 -11.82 6.78 22.66
CA VAL A 82 -12.48 6.85 21.35
C VAL A 82 -13.18 5.53 21.04
N LEU A 83 -12.50 4.39 21.26
CA LEU A 83 -13.08 3.07 20.98
C LEU A 83 -14.26 2.73 21.88
N ALA A 84 -14.32 3.24 23.10
CA ALA A 84 -15.42 3.04 24.05
C ALA A 84 -16.71 3.80 23.64
N ARG A 85 -16.63 4.77 22.73
CA ARG A 85 -17.77 5.55 22.31
C ARG A 85 -18.72 4.73 21.40
N PRO A 86 -20.01 4.61 21.77
CA PRO A 86 -20.97 3.85 20.96
C PRO A 86 -21.36 4.54 19.64
N ASP A 87 -21.19 5.87 19.55
CA ASP A 87 -21.51 6.68 18.39
C ASP A 87 -20.41 6.71 17.32
N VAL A 88 -19.22 6.13 17.58
CA VAL A 88 -18.17 5.95 16.57
C VAL A 88 -18.48 4.69 15.75
N ASP A 89 -18.62 4.80 14.43
CA ASP A 89 -18.83 3.68 13.50
C ASP A 89 -17.52 3.09 13.01
N ALA A 90 -16.58 3.95 12.66
CA ALA A 90 -15.29 3.55 12.10
C ALA A 90 -14.17 4.44 12.63
N VAL A 91 -12.96 3.90 12.65
CA VAL A 91 -11.75 4.63 13.03
C VAL A 91 -10.75 4.67 11.89
N ILE A 92 -10.08 5.80 11.78
CA ILE A 92 -8.91 5.98 10.92
C ILE A 92 -7.68 5.89 11.83
N VAL A 93 -6.80 4.94 11.59
CA VAL A 93 -5.56 4.72 12.36
C VAL A 93 -4.39 5.26 11.54
N ALA A 94 -3.87 6.42 11.93
CA ALA A 94 -2.77 7.12 11.25
C ALA A 94 -1.66 7.51 12.26
N THR A 95 -1.41 6.62 13.19
CA THR A 95 -0.34 6.68 14.19
C THR A 95 1.01 6.31 13.56
N PRO A 96 2.14 6.40 14.29
CA PRO A 96 3.37 5.69 13.91
C PRO A 96 3.16 4.18 13.76
N ASP A 97 3.96 3.53 12.91
CA ASP A 97 3.77 2.13 12.46
C ASP A 97 3.65 1.13 13.60
N HIS A 98 4.40 1.32 14.69
CA HIS A 98 4.44 0.39 15.84
C HIS A 98 3.10 0.30 16.61
N TRP A 99 2.15 1.20 16.34
CA TRP A 99 0.83 1.19 16.94
C TRP A 99 -0.26 0.62 16.01
N HIS A 100 -0.01 0.49 14.71
CA HIS A 100 -1.03 0.09 13.72
C HIS A 100 -1.70 -1.24 14.07
N GLN A 101 -0.91 -2.26 14.40
CA GLN A 101 -1.41 -3.60 14.75
C GLN A 101 -2.33 -3.53 15.97
N GLN A 102 -1.86 -2.96 17.08
CA GLN A 102 -2.60 -2.99 18.35
C GLN A 102 -3.90 -2.21 18.25
N ILE A 103 -3.86 -0.99 17.72
CA ILE A 103 -5.04 -0.13 17.61
C ILE A 103 -6.06 -0.73 16.65
N SER A 104 -5.62 -1.30 15.51
CA SER A 104 -6.52 -1.96 14.55
C SER A 104 -7.25 -3.15 15.16
N ILE A 105 -6.54 -3.99 15.93
CA ILE A 105 -7.13 -5.14 16.62
C ILE A 105 -8.11 -4.69 17.71
N ASP A 106 -7.73 -3.72 18.52
CA ASP A 106 -8.57 -3.17 19.60
C ASP A 106 -9.85 -2.54 19.02
N ALA A 107 -9.72 -1.79 17.92
CA ALA A 107 -10.87 -1.19 17.24
C ALA A 107 -11.84 -2.24 16.69
N MET A 108 -11.34 -3.25 16.00
CA MET A 108 -12.19 -4.35 15.50
C MET A 108 -12.85 -5.12 16.64
N ASN A 109 -12.16 -5.37 17.75
CA ASN A 109 -12.73 -6.01 18.94
C ASN A 109 -13.79 -5.13 19.62
N ALA A 110 -13.65 -3.80 19.57
CA ALA A 110 -14.65 -2.83 20.04
C ALA A 110 -15.83 -2.65 19.05
N GLY A 111 -15.88 -3.44 17.98
CA GLY A 111 -16.95 -3.40 16.99
C GLY A 111 -16.84 -2.26 15.98
N LYS A 112 -15.68 -1.62 15.84
CA LYS A 112 -15.46 -0.53 14.89
C LYS A 112 -14.87 -1.07 13.58
N ASP A 113 -15.26 -0.46 12.45
CA ASP A 113 -14.58 -0.66 11.18
C ASP A 113 -13.29 0.17 11.14
N VAL A 114 -12.29 -0.26 10.40
CA VAL A 114 -10.93 0.30 10.48
C VAL A 114 -10.41 0.70 9.09
N TYR A 115 -10.00 1.94 8.94
CA TYR A 115 -9.04 2.36 7.94
C TYR A 115 -7.67 2.45 8.62
N CYS A 116 -6.72 1.62 8.22
CA CYS A 116 -5.39 1.59 8.82
C CYS A 116 -4.36 2.09 7.83
N GLU A 117 -3.62 3.15 8.17
CA GLU A 117 -2.52 3.60 7.32
C GLU A 117 -1.46 2.50 7.15
N LYS A 118 -0.78 2.60 6.02
CA LYS A 118 0.31 1.67 5.67
C LYS A 118 1.63 2.02 6.39
N PRO A 119 2.51 1.05 6.63
CA PRO A 119 2.29 -0.38 6.48
C PRO A 119 1.34 -0.90 7.55
N MET A 120 0.54 -1.91 7.22
CA MET A 120 -0.45 -2.46 8.16
C MET A 120 0.15 -2.88 9.51
N VAL A 121 1.39 -3.29 9.52
CA VAL A 121 2.15 -3.71 10.70
C VAL A 121 3.61 -3.29 10.61
N GLN A 122 4.23 -3.05 11.77
CA GLN A 122 5.66 -2.77 11.87
C GLN A 122 6.54 -4.04 11.78
N ARG A 123 6.06 -5.18 12.27
CA ARG A 123 6.82 -6.43 12.36
C ARG A 123 6.13 -7.54 11.58
N LEU A 124 6.91 -8.37 10.90
CA LEU A 124 6.37 -9.55 10.17
C LEU A 124 5.51 -10.45 11.06
N ALA A 125 5.95 -10.70 12.30
CA ALA A 125 5.24 -11.55 13.25
C ALA A 125 3.84 -11.03 13.63
N ASP A 126 3.60 -9.73 13.48
CA ASP A 126 2.35 -9.07 13.87
C ASP A 126 1.25 -9.21 12.80
N GLY A 127 1.61 -9.46 11.52
CA GLY A 127 0.69 -9.40 10.39
C GLY A 127 -0.47 -10.39 10.50
N LYS A 128 -0.17 -11.64 10.86
CA LYS A 128 -1.18 -12.68 10.99
C LYS A 128 -2.24 -12.36 12.06
N SER A 129 -1.86 -11.71 13.16
CA SER A 129 -2.79 -11.35 14.23
C SER A 129 -3.86 -10.35 13.79
N VAL A 130 -3.54 -9.43 12.87
CA VAL A 130 -4.51 -8.49 12.28
C VAL A 130 -5.46 -9.23 11.35
N VAL A 131 -4.94 -10.14 10.51
CA VAL A 131 -5.75 -10.98 9.62
C VAL A 131 -6.74 -11.83 10.42
N ASP A 132 -6.27 -12.49 11.48
CA ASP A 132 -7.09 -13.32 12.35
C ASP A 132 -8.16 -12.49 13.09
N ALA A 133 -7.82 -11.27 13.52
CA ALA A 133 -8.77 -10.36 14.17
C ALA A 133 -9.86 -9.91 13.20
N GLN A 134 -9.51 -9.52 11.96
CA GLN A 134 -10.51 -9.16 10.95
C GLN A 134 -11.45 -10.34 10.65
N LYS A 135 -10.89 -11.53 10.45
CA LYS A 135 -11.68 -12.75 10.19
C LYS A 135 -12.63 -13.07 11.35
N ARG A 136 -12.17 -12.99 12.58
CA ARG A 136 -12.96 -13.27 13.78
C ARG A 136 -14.09 -12.28 14.01
N THR A 137 -13.82 -11.00 13.81
CA THR A 137 -14.78 -9.93 14.12
C THR A 137 -15.73 -9.61 12.98
N GLY A 138 -15.39 -9.99 11.73
CA GLY A 138 -16.15 -9.64 10.52
C GLY A 138 -16.19 -8.13 10.25
N ARG A 139 -15.28 -7.34 10.86
CA ARG A 139 -15.19 -5.90 10.61
C ARG A 139 -14.54 -5.61 9.28
N ILE A 140 -14.91 -4.48 8.68
CA ILE A 140 -14.20 -3.96 7.52
C ILE A 140 -12.86 -3.42 8.02
N LEU A 141 -11.76 -3.88 7.41
CA LEU A 141 -10.45 -3.26 7.54
C LEU A 141 -9.94 -2.97 6.14
N GLN A 142 -9.56 -1.73 5.89
CA GLN A 142 -8.90 -1.29 4.66
C GLN A 142 -7.55 -0.69 4.99
N VAL A 143 -6.51 -1.12 4.26
CA VAL A 143 -5.15 -0.59 4.42
C VAL A 143 -4.93 0.59 3.47
N GLY A 144 -4.36 1.66 3.97
CA GLY A 144 -4.25 2.98 3.32
C GLY A 144 -3.08 3.13 2.36
N SER A 145 -2.88 2.22 1.39
CA SER A 145 -1.86 2.42 0.35
C SER A 145 -2.37 3.11 -0.92
N GLN A 146 -3.68 3.24 -1.07
CA GLN A 146 -4.46 3.94 -2.11
C GLN A 146 -4.36 3.36 -3.53
N ARG A 147 -3.29 2.65 -3.90
CA ARG A 147 -2.98 2.21 -5.28
C ARG A 147 -4.08 1.36 -5.91
N VAL A 148 -4.71 0.47 -5.15
CA VAL A 148 -5.80 -0.40 -5.62
C VAL A 148 -7.07 0.37 -6.02
N SER A 149 -7.23 1.60 -5.53
CA SER A 149 -8.36 2.49 -5.85
C SER A 149 -8.08 3.45 -7.00
N SER A 150 -6.83 3.55 -7.42
CA SER A 150 -6.40 4.46 -8.49
C SER A 150 -6.88 3.99 -9.87
N ILE A 151 -7.55 4.87 -10.61
CA ILE A 151 -7.96 4.60 -12.00
C ILE A 151 -6.75 4.36 -12.92
N VAL A 152 -5.59 4.93 -12.60
CA VAL A 152 -4.33 4.69 -13.33
C VAL A 152 -3.91 3.23 -13.17
N TYR A 153 -3.90 2.71 -11.94
CA TYR A 153 -3.56 1.31 -11.67
C TYR A 153 -4.63 0.34 -12.18
N GLN A 154 -5.92 0.73 -12.14
CA GLN A 154 -7.00 -0.06 -12.74
C GLN A 154 -6.82 -0.18 -14.26
N LYS A 155 -6.46 0.92 -14.93
CA LYS A 155 -6.14 0.89 -16.37
C LYS A 155 -4.91 0.02 -16.68
N ALA A 156 -3.87 0.13 -15.87
CA ALA A 156 -2.69 -0.73 -16.00
C ALA A 156 -3.05 -2.22 -15.84
N GLN A 157 -3.88 -2.57 -14.84
CA GLN A 157 -4.36 -3.93 -14.63
C GLN A 157 -5.17 -4.44 -15.84
N GLU A 158 -6.07 -3.60 -16.38
CA GLU A 158 -6.84 -3.92 -17.58
C GLU A 158 -5.91 -4.25 -18.77
N LEU A 159 -4.93 -3.38 -19.04
CA LEU A 159 -3.97 -3.55 -20.14
C LEU A 159 -3.11 -4.82 -19.94
N MET A 160 -2.66 -5.08 -18.73
CA MET A 160 -1.91 -6.30 -18.39
C MET A 160 -2.75 -7.57 -18.64
N ARG A 161 -4.00 -7.59 -18.18
CA ARG A 161 -4.93 -8.72 -18.40
C ARG A 161 -5.24 -8.97 -19.87
N ASN A 162 -5.24 -7.91 -20.68
CA ASN A 162 -5.45 -7.98 -22.12
C ASN A 162 -4.18 -8.33 -22.90
N GLY A 163 -3.06 -8.63 -22.23
CA GLY A 163 -1.81 -9.04 -22.86
C GLY A 163 -1.08 -7.91 -23.58
N ALA A 164 -1.27 -6.65 -23.16
CA ALA A 164 -0.73 -5.49 -23.88
C ALA A 164 0.81 -5.50 -24.07
N ILE A 165 1.55 -6.19 -23.19
CA ILE A 165 3.01 -6.32 -23.27
C ILE A 165 3.50 -7.76 -23.49
N GLY A 166 2.61 -8.70 -23.80
CA GLY A 166 2.93 -10.13 -23.88
C GLY A 166 3.18 -10.75 -22.50
N GLN A 167 4.15 -11.66 -22.39
CA GLN A 167 4.48 -12.33 -21.12
C GLN A 167 5.36 -11.44 -20.25
N LEU A 168 4.88 -11.12 -19.03
CA LEU A 168 5.67 -10.40 -18.04
C LEU A 168 6.91 -11.19 -17.65
N ASN A 169 8.09 -10.55 -17.60
CA ASN A 169 9.35 -11.18 -17.20
C ASN A 169 10.09 -10.38 -16.12
N MET A 170 9.92 -9.06 -16.06
CA MET A 170 10.57 -8.21 -15.07
C MET A 170 9.69 -7.00 -14.70
N VAL A 171 9.80 -6.55 -13.43
CA VAL A 171 9.25 -5.28 -12.98
C VAL A 171 10.36 -4.46 -12.35
N GLU A 172 10.48 -3.21 -12.78
CA GLU A 172 11.30 -2.19 -12.14
C GLU A 172 10.37 -1.16 -11.50
N ALA A 173 10.66 -0.75 -10.26
CA ALA A 173 9.93 0.34 -9.65
C ALA A 173 10.82 1.17 -8.74
N TRP A 174 10.46 2.43 -8.59
CA TRP A 174 11.25 3.36 -7.80
C TRP A 174 10.39 4.40 -7.09
N TRP A 175 10.95 4.94 -6.01
CA TRP A 175 10.42 6.09 -5.30
C TRP A 175 11.58 6.94 -4.82
N ASP A 176 11.94 7.92 -5.65
CA ASP A 176 13.08 8.79 -5.40
C ASP A 176 12.62 10.14 -4.84
N ARG A 177 13.34 10.65 -3.86
CA ARG A 177 13.12 11.94 -3.22
C ARG A 177 14.43 12.73 -3.11
N ASN A 178 14.35 14.06 -2.98
CA ASN A 178 15.52 14.92 -2.87
C ASN A 178 15.31 16.16 -1.99
N SER A 179 14.23 16.18 -1.19
CA SER A 179 13.91 17.29 -0.30
C SER A 179 14.07 16.90 1.17
N ALA A 180 14.28 17.88 2.05
CA ALA A 180 14.33 17.66 3.49
C ALA A 180 12.98 17.08 4.01
N ILE A 181 11.85 17.58 3.50
CA ILE A 181 10.52 17.06 3.84
C ILE A 181 10.37 15.62 3.34
N GLY A 182 10.79 15.35 2.11
CA GLY A 182 10.81 14.00 1.53
C GLY A 182 11.65 13.02 2.33
N ALA A 183 12.73 13.48 2.95
CA ALA A 183 13.61 12.71 3.84
C ALA A 183 13.17 12.73 5.33
N TRP A 184 11.91 13.10 5.60
CA TRP A 184 11.28 13.10 6.92
C TRP A 184 11.86 14.09 7.93
N GLN A 185 12.47 15.19 7.46
CA GLN A 185 12.95 16.30 8.29
C GLN A 185 11.79 17.22 8.72
N TYR A 186 10.79 16.62 9.37
CA TYR A 186 9.59 17.35 9.79
C TYR A 186 9.89 18.31 10.92
N SER A 187 9.15 19.42 10.96
CA SER A 187 9.25 20.43 12.01
C SER A 187 8.85 19.88 13.39
N ILE A 188 9.57 20.29 14.41
CA ILE A 188 9.27 19.98 15.79
C ILE A 188 8.68 21.25 16.39
N PRO A 189 7.47 21.21 16.97
CA PRO A 189 6.84 22.38 17.54
C PRO A 189 7.59 22.84 18.81
N PRO A 190 7.70 24.15 19.06
CA PRO A 190 8.46 24.70 20.19
C PRO A 190 7.87 24.34 21.56
N ASP A 191 6.58 23.97 21.60
CA ASP A 191 5.88 23.53 22.81
C ASP A 191 5.89 21.99 23.00
N ALA A 192 6.75 21.28 22.30
CA ALA A 192 6.94 19.84 22.45
C ALA A 192 7.67 19.55 23.79
N THR A 193 6.92 19.43 24.85
CA THR A 193 7.42 19.21 26.25
C THR A 193 6.79 17.95 26.85
N PRO A 194 7.35 17.39 27.94
CA PRO A 194 6.77 16.23 28.62
C PRO A 194 5.32 16.45 29.10
N GLU A 195 4.94 17.71 29.41
CA GLU A 195 3.59 18.06 29.87
C GLU A 195 2.58 18.01 28.77
N ASN A 196 3.01 18.32 27.51
CA ASN A 196 2.15 18.38 26.34
C ASN A 196 2.08 17.05 25.56
N ILE A 197 2.96 16.08 25.87
CA ILE A 197 3.08 14.81 25.17
C ILE A 197 2.98 13.64 26.14
N GLU A 198 2.04 12.72 25.90
CA GLU A 198 1.95 11.45 26.62
C GLU A 198 3.04 10.50 26.14
N TRP A 199 4.28 10.72 26.62
CA TRP A 199 5.46 10.01 26.14
C TRP A 199 5.39 8.50 26.30
N ASP A 200 4.95 8.01 27.46
CA ASP A 200 4.80 6.58 27.71
C ASP A 200 3.75 5.94 26.80
N ARG A 201 2.69 6.66 26.46
CA ARG A 201 1.70 6.22 25.49
C ARG A 201 2.24 6.22 24.08
N PHE A 202 3.06 7.21 23.71
CA PHE A 202 3.76 7.17 22.41
C PHE A 202 4.66 5.95 22.30
N LEU A 203 5.50 5.69 23.33
CA LEU A 203 6.42 4.55 23.31
C LEU A 203 5.68 3.21 23.24
N GLY A 204 4.60 3.05 24.00
CA GLY A 204 3.85 1.80 24.04
C GLY A 204 4.74 0.60 24.38
N ARG A 205 4.85 -0.33 23.44
CA ARG A 205 5.73 -1.52 23.56
C ARG A 205 7.14 -1.33 22.99
N ALA A 206 7.47 -0.14 22.47
CA ALA A 206 8.83 0.19 22.08
C ALA A 206 9.75 0.32 23.30
N PRO A 207 11.07 0.24 23.13
CA PRO A 207 12.04 0.43 24.21
C PRO A 207 11.79 1.73 24.99
N LYS A 208 11.90 1.67 26.29
CA LYS A 208 11.74 2.86 27.15
C LYS A 208 12.99 3.71 27.06
N VAL A 209 12.85 4.89 26.53
CA VAL A 209 13.91 5.90 26.38
C VAL A 209 13.46 7.22 27.00
N PRO A 210 14.40 8.09 27.43
CA PRO A 210 14.07 9.45 27.88
C PRO A 210 13.28 10.23 26.85
N PHE A 211 12.57 11.26 27.30
CA PHE A 211 11.79 12.12 26.41
C PHE A 211 12.69 12.84 25.40
N GLU A 212 12.41 12.58 24.12
CA GLU A 212 13.08 13.19 22.98
C GLU A 212 12.03 13.55 21.92
N PRO A 213 11.62 14.82 21.78
CA PRO A 213 10.54 15.18 20.86
C PRO A 213 10.84 14.85 19.39
N VAL A 214 12.13 14.83 18.99
CA VAL A 214 12.54 14.40 17.66
C VAL A 214 12.07 12.98 17.33
N ARG A 215 12.04 12.07 18.29
CA ARG A 215 11.58 10.69 18.11
C ARG A 215 10.08 10.60 17.83
N LEU A 216 9.27 11.51 18.36
CA LEU A 216 7.84 11.57 18.04
C LEU A 216 7.59 12.24 16.68
N PHE A 217 8.18 13.42 16.45
CA PHE A 217 7.87 14.21 15.25
C PHE A 217 8.57 13.71 13.99
N ARG A 218 9.69 12.97 14.15
CA ARG A 218 10.44 12.32 13.05
C ARG A 218 10.54 10.80 13.24
N TRP A 219 9.48 10.18 13.76
CA TRP A 219 9.45 8.77 14.16
C TRP A 219 9.86 7.80 13.05
N ARG A 220 9.65 8.15 11.77
CA ARG A 220 10.05 7.34 10.61
C ARG A 220 11.57 7.15 10.52
N ASN A 221 12.33 7.99 11.17
CA ASN A 221 13.79 7.91 11.22
C ASN A 221 14.30 6.83 12.18
N TYR A 222 13.41 6.24 13.00
CA TYR A 222 13.78 5.30 14.05
C TYR A 222 13.07 3.97 13.91
N ARG A 223 13.88 2.88 13.93
CA ARG A 223 13.39 1.50 13.82
C ARG A 223 12.43 1.09 14.95
N ASP A 224 12.54 1.75 16.09
CA ASP A 224 11.65 1.50 17.22
C ASP A 224 10.18 1.85 16.93
N TYR A 225 9.94 2.80 16.01
CA TYR A 225 8.61 3.34 15.75
C TYR A 225 8.15 3.19 14.31
N GLY A 226 9.09 3.15 13.37
CA GLY A 226 8.84 3.10 11.94
C GLY A 226 9.46 1.88 11.27
N THR A 227 9.27 1.79 9.97
CA THR A 227 9.73 0.70 9.12
C THR A 227 10.75 1.17 8.07
N GLY A 228 11.26 2.41 8.23
CA GLY A 228 12.23 2.98 7.29
C GLY A 228 11.72 3.07 5.86
N VAL A 229 12.64 3.29 4.92
CA VAL A 229 12.30 3.51 3.50
C VAL A 229 11.61 2.30 2.86
N ALA A 230 11.91 1.08 3.30
CA ALA A 230 11.27 -0.12 2.76
C ALA A 230 9.80 -0.19 3.19
N GLY A 231 9.50 -0.18 4.48
CA GLY A 231 8.13 -0.28 4.96
C GLY A 231 7.27 0.92 4.62
N ASP A 232 7.86 2.13 4.56
CA ASP A 232 7.10 3.35 4.23
C ASP A 232 6.84 3.49 2.72
N LEU A 233 7.78 3.11 1.84
CA LEU A 233 7.69 3.37 0.40
C LEU A 233 7.58 2.10 -0.46
N PHE A 234 8.37 1.05 -0.21
CA PHE A 234 8.22 -0.18 -0.97
C PHE A 234 6.83 -0.80 -0.80
N VAL A 235 6.17 -0.62 0.34
CA VAL A 235 4.80 -1.09 0.55
C VAL A 235 3.83 -0.55 -0.51
N HIS A 236 3.94 0.71 -0.90
CA HIS A 236 3.14 1.29 -1.99
C HIS A 236 3.47 0.65 -3.34
N LEU A 237 4.76 0.37 -3.58
CA LEU A 237 5.20 -0.28 -4.81
C LEU A 237 4.67 -1.73 -4.85
N PHE A 238 4.75 -2.48 -3.74
CA PHE A 238 4.19 -3.83 -3.70
C PHE A 238 2.66 -3.83 -3.83
N SER A 239 1.94 -2.94 -3.15
CA SER A 239 0.50 -2.83 -3.28
C SER A 239 0.09 -2.58 -4.74
N GLY A 240 0.71 -1.57 -5.39
CA GLY A 240 0.44 -1.27 -6.80
C GLY A 240 0.77 -2.42 -7.74
N MET A 241 1.94 -3.03 -7.58
CA MET A 241 2.38 -4.15 -8.42
C MET A 241 1.51 -5.40 -8.24
N HIS A 242 1.21 -5.79 -6.99
CA HIS A 242 0.32 -6.93 -6.73
C HIS A 242 -1.08 -6.72 -7.31
N PHE A 243 -1.60 -5.48 -7.22
CA PHE A 243 -2.89 -5.16 -7.83
C PHE A 243 -2.86 -5.29 -9.36
N VAL A 244 -1.82 -4.76 -10.02
CA VAL A 244 -1.70 -4.79 -11.48
C VAL A 244 -1.47 -6.21 -12.01
N THR A 245 -0.61 -7.00 -11.35
CA THR A 245 -0.20 -8.33 -11.82
C THR A 245 -1.05 -9.48 -11.29
N GLY A 246 -1.75 -9.30 -10.18
CA GLY A 246 -2.40 -10.39 -9.44
C GLY A 246 -1.44 -11.26 -8.64
N ALA A 247 -0.16 -10.90 -8.54
CA ALA A 247 0.82 -11.61 -7.72
C ALA A 247 0.54 -11.44 -6.23
N ILE A 248 0.91 -12.43 -5.42
CA ILE A 248 0.61 -12.47 -3.99
C ILE A 248 1.84 -12.30 -3.09
N GLY A 249 3.03 -12.31 -3.66
CA GLY A 249 4.29 -12.11 -2.96
C GLY A 249 5.46 -12.89 -3.57
N PRO A 250 6.70 -12.49 -3.25
CA PRO A 250 7.90 -13.16 -3.71
C PRO A 250 8.16 -14.45 -2.92
N THR A 251 9.00 -15.33 -3.47
CA THR A 251 9.55 -16.50 -2.74
C THR A 251 10.91 -16.22 -2.14
N ARG A 252 11.62 -15.20 -2.64
CA ARG A 252 12.97 -14.83 -2.20
C ARG A 252 13.15 -13.32 -2.27
N VAL A 253 13.81 -12.75 -1.25
CA VAL A 253 14.05 -11.32 -1.08
C VAL A 253 15.51 -11.10 -0.73
N TYR A 254 16.16 -10.18 -1.44
CA TYR A 254 17.47 -9.64 -1.09
C TYR A 254 17.42 -8.11 -1.15
N ALA A 255 17.98 -7.45 -0.14
CA ALA A 255 18.06 -6.00 -0.12
C ALA A 255 19.44 -5.51 0.35
N THR A 256 19.86 -4.39 -0.21
CA THR A 256 21.08 -3.66 0.13
C THR A 256 20.82 -2.16 0.15
N GLY A 257 21.73 -1.38 0.74
CA GLY A 257 21.54 0.06 0.84
C GLY A 257 22.51 0.70 1.82
N GLY A 258 22.06 1.76 2.47
CA GLY A 258 22.83 2.40 3.53
C GLY A 258 22.37 3.82 3.83
N LEU A 259 22.93 4.37 4.91
CA LEU A 259 22.82 5.76 5.26
C LEU A 259 23.90 6.55 4.52
N ARG A 260 23.55 7.18 3.41
CA ARG A 260 24.49 7.81 2.47
C ARG A 260 24.65 9.32 2.72
N PHE A 261 23.56 9.99 3.06
CA PHE A 261 23.56 11.45 3.18
C PHE A 261 22.96 11.98 4.50
N TRP A 262 21.73 11.57 4.86
CA TRP A 262 20.97 12.13 5.99
C TRP A 262 21.47 11.64 7.36
N LYS A 263 22.68 12.06 7.76
CA LYS A 263 23.31 11.68 9.04
C LYS A 263 22.79 12.52 10.21
N ASP A 264 21.50 12.45 10.47
CA ASP A 264 20.76 13.27 11.42
C ASP A 264 20.37 12.52 12.72
N GLY A 265 21.04 11.40 12.99
CA GLY A 265 20.75 10.55 14.15
C GLY A 265 19.74 9.44 13.85
N ARG A 266 19.28 9.29 12.60
CA ARG A 266 18.43 8.17 12.19
C ARG A 266 19.19 6.84 12.21
N ASP A 267 18.46 5.76 12.46
CA ASP A 267 18.98 4.39 12.42
C ASP A 267 18.43 3.56 11.24
N VAL A 268 17.77 4.23 10.29
CA VAL A 268 17.26 3.66 9.04
C VAL A 268 18.06 4.17 7.84
N PRO A 269 18.22 3.36 6.77
CA PRO A 269 18.88 3.80 5.55
C PRO A 269 18.09 4.90 4.82
N ASP A 270 18.77 5.73 4.05
CA ASP A 270 18.20 6.74 3.15
C ASP A 270 18.26 6.32 1.68
N VAL A 271 19.00 5.25 1.39
CA VAL A 271 19.05 4.56 0.09
C VAL A 271 18.85 3.07 0.32
N MET A 272 17.93 2.46 -0.42
CA MET A 272 17.72 1.01 -0.42
C MET A 272 17.37 0.50 -1.81
N LEU A 273 17.96 -0.65 -2.15
CA LEU A 273 17.63 -1.44 -3.34
C LEU A 273 17.15 -2.82 -2.89
N GLY A 274 16.17 -3.36 -3.59
CA GLY A 274 15.63 -4.69 -3.32
C GLY A 274 15.48 -5.50 -4.60
N LEU A 275 15.76 -6.80 -4.51
CA LEU A 275 15.58 -7.78 -5.58
C LEU A 275 14.67 -8.90 -5.07
N TYR A 276 13.71 -9.31 -5.90
CA TYR A 276 12.67 -10.25 -5.50
C TYR A 276 12.35 -11.24 -6.62
N ASP A 277 12.20 -12.51 -6.27
CA ASP A 277 11.78 -13.56 -7.19
C ASP A 277 10.32 -13.88 -6.96
N TYR A 278 9.51 -13.67 -7.99
CA TYR A 278 8.08 -13.96 -7.99
C TYR A 278 7.79 -15.26 -8.73
N PRO A 279 7.05 -16.20 -8.12
CA PRO A 279 6.67 -17.45 -8.77
C PRO A 279 5.59 -17.19 -9.82
N ALA A 280 5.45 -18.12 -10.77
CA ALA A 280 4.30 -18.14 -11.66
C ALA A 280 3.00 -18.33 -10.87
N THR A 281 1.92 -17.72 -11.36
CA THR A 281 0.55 -17.91 -10.86
C THR A 281 -0.33 -18.45 -12.00
N ALA A 282 -1.62 -18.63 -11.74
CA ALA A 282 -2.57 -19.02 -12.81
C ALA A 282 -2.69 -17.96 -13.93
N THR A 283 -2.35 -16.70 -13.63
CA THR A 283 -2.55 -15.56 -14.54
C THR A 283 -1.27 -14.87 -14.98
N THR A 284 -0.13 -15.19 -14.39
CA THR A 284 1.14 -14.49 -14.63
C THR A 284 2.30 -15.48 -14.64
N THR A 285 3.22 -15.34 -15.60
CA THR A 285 4.50 -16.07 -15.62
C THR A 285 5.35 -15.70 -14.40
N ALA A 286 6.37 -16.50 -14.07
CA ALA A 286 7.37 -16.11 -13.09
C ALA A 286 8.15 -14.88 -13.59
N PHE A 287 8.45 -13.94 -12.69
CA PHE A 287 9.16 -12.72 -13.03
C PHE A 287 10.05 -12.24 -11.87
N ASN A 288 11.03 -11.39 -12.20
CA ASN A 288 11.88 -10.75 -11.22
C ASN A 288 11.45 -9.30 -10.98
N VAL A 289 11.71 -8.80 -9.77
CA VAL A 289 11.43 -7.42 -9.42
C VAL A 289 12.69 -6.74 -8.89
N ALA A 290 12.95 -5.52 -9.35
CA ALA A 290 13.97 -4.63 -8.85
C ALA A 290 13.31 -3.34 -8.32
N LEU A 291 13.48 -3.06 -7.03
CA LEU A 291 12.98 -1.84 -6.41
C LEU A 291 14.12 -0.96 -5.92
N ARG A 292 13.91 0.36 -5.96
CA ARG A 292 14.80 1.30 -5.28
C ARG A 292 14.04 2.43 -4.62
N VAL A 293 14.62 2.91 -3.52
CA VAL A 293 14.31 4.20 -2.89
C VAL A 293 15.62 4.95 -2.71
N ASN A 294 15.64 6.21 -3.09
CA ASN A 294 16.77 7.09 -2.89
C ASN A 294 16.28 8.48 -2.42
N PHE A 295 16.65 8.87 -1.19
CA PHE A 295 16.27 10.18 -0.64
C PHE A 295 17.23 11.31 -1.02
N VAL A 296 18.20 11.02 -1.89
CA VAL A 296 19.19 11.97 -2.39
C VAL A 296 19.47 11.73 -3.88
N ASN A 297 18.42 11.68 -4.68
CA ASN A 297 18.55 11.29 -6.08
C ASN A 297 19.19 12.34 -7.01
N GLY A 298 19.44 13.57 -6.52
CA GLY A 298 20.04 14.65 -7.29
C GLY A 298 19.12 15.26 -8.36
N ALA A 299 17.88 14.81 -8.47
CA ALA A 299 16.88 15.27 -9.44
C ALA A 299 15.54 15.55 -8.74
N SER A 300 14.48 15.83 -9.51
CA SER A 300 13.13 16.00 -8.97
C SER A 300 12.64 14.71 -8.30
N GLU A 301 11.77 14.86 -7.30
CA GLU A 301 11.05 13.72 -6.71
C GLU A 301 10.23 13.02 -7.81
N ASN A 302 10.35 11.70 -7.86
CA ASN A 302 9.60 10.88 -8.81
C ASN A 302 9.39 9.47 -8.28
N SER A 303 8.32 8.84 -8.75
CA SER A 303 8.04 7.44 -8.49
C SER A 303 7.40 6.81 -9.73
N GLY A 304 7.57 5.52 -9.90
CA GLY A 304 6.98 4.86 -11.06
C GLY A 304 7.28 3.38 -11.13
N PHE A 305 6.74 2.79 -12.20
CA PHE A 305 6.91 1.38 -12.56
C PHE A 305 7.23 1.23 -14.04
N ARG A 306 7.98 0.18 -14.34
CA ARG A 306 8.12 -0.40 -15.67
C ARG A 306 7.83 -1.89 -15.57
N PHE A 307 6.73 -2.33 -16.16
CA PHE A 307 6.40 -3.74 -16.34
C PHE A 307 6.93 -4.14 -17.71
N ILE A 308 7.92 -4.99 -17.72
CA ILE A 308 8.67 -5.39 -18.93
C ILE A 308 8.17 -6.75 -19.36
N GLY A 309 7.61 -6.81 -20.55
CA GLY A 309 7.08 -8.03 -21.16
C GLY A 309 7.81 -8.42 -22.43
N SER A 310 7.41 -9.55 -23.00
CA SER A 310 8.00 -10.11 -24.23
C SER A 310 7.71 -9.30 -25.50
N GLU A 311 6.70 -8.40 -25.47
CA GLU A 311 6.23 -7.65 -26.64
C GLU A 311 6.23 -6.14 -26.42
N GLY A 312 6.54 -5.67 -25.19
CA GLY A 312 6.54 -4.26 -24.88
C GLY A 312 6.75 -3.96 -23.41
N ILE A 313 6.62 -2.69 -23.06
CA ILE A 313 6.77 -2.17 -21.72
C ILE A 313 5.52 -1.36 -21.36
N LEU A 314 4.96 -1.62 -20.17
CA LEU A 314 3.95 -0.77 -19.58
C LEU A 314 4.62 0.06 -18.47
N THR A 315 4.52 1.37 -18.59
CA THR A 315 5.07 2.33 -17.62
C THR A 315 3.92 2.99 -16.85
N ILE A 316 4.06 3.10 -15.53
CA ILE A 316 3.18 3.91 -14.68
C ILE A 316 4.03 5.02 -14.07
N ASP A 317 3.66 6.26 -14.33
CA ASP A 317 4.17 7.46 -13.68
C ASP A 317 3.00 8.39 -13.31
N HIS A 318 2.78 9.49 -14.05
CA HIS A 318 1.57 10.31 -13.93
C HIS A 318 0.34 9.69 -14.59
N GLY A 319 0.53 8.66 -15.42
CA GLY A 319 -0.49 7.94 -16.15
C GLY A 319 0.01 6.54 -16.48
N VAL A 320 -0.59 5.93 -17.50
CA VAL A 320 -0.14 4.65 -18.04
C VAL A 320 0.29 4.85 -19.49
N THR A 321 1.47 4.35 -19.82
CA THR A 321 1.98 4.31 -21.20
C THR A 321 2.35 2.88 -21.54
N VAL A 322 1.87 2.36 -22.67
CA VAL A 322 2.32 1.10 -23.24
C VAL A 322 3.15 1.40 -24.48
N SER A 323 4.40 0.97 -24.48
CA SER A 323 5.31 1.08 -25.63
C SER A 323 5.61 -0.32 -26.15
N LYS A 324 5.35 -0.55 -27.44
CA LYS A 324 5.63 -1.83 -28.10
C LYS A 324 6.88 -1.72 -28.95
N THR A 325 7.72 -2.74 -28.87
CA THR A 325 8.86 -2.87 -29.76
C THR A 325 8.46 -3.78 -30.92
N PRO A 326 8.48 -3.29 -32.16
CA PRO A 326 8.24 -4.15 -33.31
C PRO A 326 9.25 -5.29 -33.34
N ARG A 327 8.82 -6.47 -33.79
CA ARG A 327 9.74 -7.56 -34.04
C ARG A 327 10.72 -7.16 -35.16
N GLU A 328 11.98 -7.55 -35.00
CA GLU A 328 12.99 -7.35 -36.03
C GLU A 328 12.52 -7.98 -37.36
N SER A 329 12.70 -7.22 -38.43
CA SER A 329 12.31 -7.68 -39.79
C SER A 329 13.20 -8.79 -40.32
N GLU A 330 14.43 -8.88 -39.80
CA GLU A 330 15.44 -9.85 -40.25
C GLU A 330 16.16 -10.46 -39.04
N PRO A 331 16.45 -11.75 -39.00
CA PRO A 331 17.06 -12.46 -37.89
C PRO A 331 18.61 -12.34 -37.88
N GLY A 332 19.15 -11.20 -38.07
CA GLY A 332 20.45 -10.75 -38.57
C GLY A 332 21.74 -11.37 -38.10
N TYR A 333 22.01 -11.48 -36.83
CA TYR A 333 23.41 -11.49 -36.31
C TYR A 333 24.33 -12.63 -36.77
N THR A 334 23.85 -13.87 -36.93
CA THR A 334 24.70 -15.02 -37.29
C THR A 334 24.52 -15.48 -38.72
N ILE A 335 23.56 -14.96 -39.48
CA ILE A 335 23.21 -15.35 -40.84
C ILE A 335 24.39 -15.22 -41.80
N ASP A 336 25.18 -14.15 -41.65
CA ASP A 336 26.35 -13.90 -42.49
C ASP A 336 27.44 -14.97 -42.35
N THR A 337 27.36 -15.83 -41.37
CA THR A 337 28.29 -16.95 -41.14
C THR A 337 27.85 -18.21 -41.92
N PHE A 338 26.64 -18.22 -42.53
CA PHE A 338 26.15 -19.36 -43.29
C PHE A 338 26.53 -19.25 -44.76
N PRO A 339 26.57 -20.39 -45.51
CA PRO A 339 26.70 -20.34 -46.94
C PRO A 339 25.53 -19.55 -47.56
N ARG A 340 25.78 -18.84 -48.65
CA ARG A 340 24.77 -17.93 -49.28
C ARG A 340 23.42 -18.59 -49.55
N ALA A 341 23.39 -19.80 -50.08
CA ALA A 341 22.14 -20.53 -50.34
C ALA A 341 21.36 -20.82 -49.05
N THR A 342 22.06 -21.07 -47.93
CA THR A 342 21.45 -21.27 -46.62
C THR A 342 20.89 -19.96 -46.06
N GLN A 343 21.61 -18.84 -46.24
CA GLN A 343 21.10 -17.51 -45.87
C GLN A 343 19.79 -17.19 -46.61
N GLU A 344 19.77 -17.34 -47.93
CA GLU A 344 18.61 -17.05 -48.75
C GLU A 344 17.39 -17.90 -48.36
N GLN A 345 17.59 -19.20 -48.13
CA GLN A 345 16.50 -20.09 -47.68
C GLN A 345 16.02 -19.69 -46.28
N PHE A 346 16.93 -19.44 -45.33
CA PHE A 346 16.56 -19.03 -43.97
C PHE A 346 15.76 -17.74 -43.95
N LEU A 347 16.17 -16.72 -44.71
CA LEU A 347 15.47 -15.43 -44.78
C LEU A 347 14.08 -15.58 -45.43
N LYS A 348 13.95 -16.47 -46.44
CA LYS A 348 12.67 -16.78 -47.04
C LYS A 348 11.71 -17.39 -46.00
N ASP A 349 12.14 -18.43 -45.31
CA ASP A 349 11.36 -19.13 -44.30
C ASP A 349 10.98 -18.20 -43.12
N TYR A 350 11.92 -17.33 -42.74
CA TYR A 350 11.68 -16.34 -41.69
C TYR A 350 10.61 -15.33 -42.08
N ARG A 351 10.66 -14.75 -43.28
CA ARG A 351 9.67 -13.78 -43.77
C ARG A 351 8.30 -14.41 -44.01
N GLU A 352 8.26 -15.67 -44.39
CA GLU A 352 7.01 -16.44 -44.54
C GLU A 352 6.37 -16.67 -43.15
N LYS A 353 7.17 -17.05 -42.16
CA LYS A 353 6.71 -17.31 -40.78
C LYS A 353 6.34 -16.03 -40.04
N TYR A 354 7.04 -14.94 -40.30
CA TYR A 354 6.91 -13.65 -39.63
C TYR A 354 6.72 -12.51 -40.66
N PRO A 355 5.57 -12.46 -41.33
CA PRO A 355 5.32 -11.44 -42.33
C PRO A 355 5.34 -10.05 -41.71
N GLN A 356 5.91 -9.07 -42.41
CA GLN A 356 5.89 -7.68 -41.99
C GLN A 356 4.44 -7.18 -42.02
N THR A 357 3.96 -6.66 -40.88
CA THR A 357 2.69 -5.93 -40.81
C THR A 357 2.88 -4.55 -41.42
N ARG A 358 2.14 -4.23 -42.46
CA ARG A 358 2.12 -2.87 -43.03
C ARG A 358 1.28 -1.96 -42.11
N PRO A 359 1.65 -0.68 -41.94
CA PRO A 359 0.79 0.30 -41.29
C PRO A 359 -0.58 0.35 -41.97
N ASN A 360 -1.64 0.64 -41.17
CA ASN A 360 -2.97 0.87 -41.73
C ASN A 360 -2.96 2.04 -42.71
N ALA A 361 -3.84 2.05 -43.70
CA ALA A 361 -3.86 3.01 -44.81
C ALA A 361 -4.07 4.47 -44.34
N ASP A 362 -4.64 4.68 -43.15
CA ASP A 362 -4.96 5.97 -42.53
C ASP A 362 -3.88 6.44 -41.51
N SER A 363 -2.79 5.68 -41.37
CA SER A 363 -1.66 6.06 -40.49
C SER A 363 -0.34 5.91 -41.25
N ILE A 364 0.42 7.01 -41.35
CA ILE A 364 1.76 7.03 -41.95
C ILE A 364 2.78 6.32 -41.06
N ARG A 365 2.49 6.19 -39.77
CA ARG A 365 3.35 5.49 -38.79
C ARG A 365 2.49 4.55 -37.97
N ALA A 366 3.01 3.35 -37.71
CA ALA A 366 2.41 2.46 -36.72
C ALA A 366 2.38 3.15 -35.36
N GLN A 367 1.24 3.10 -34.68
CA GLN A 367 1.14 3.62 -33.33
C GLN A 367 1.92 2.67 -32.41
N SER A 368 3.10 3.11 -31.97
CA SER A 368 4.00 2.35 -31.10
C SER A 368 3.75 2.60 -29.63
N GLU A 369 2.94 3.60 -29.32
CA GLU A 369 2.68 4.02 -27.93
C GLU A 369 1.18 4.28 -27.71
N GLU A 370 0.62 3.69 -26.66
CA GLU A 370 -0.72 3.96 -26.14
C GLU A 370 -0.57 4.65 -24.77
N LYS A 371 -1.25 5.80 -24.59
CA LYS A 371 -1.15 6.57 -23.35
C LYS A 371 -2.51 6.84 -22.76
N TYR A 372 -2.62 6.65 -21.45
CA TYR A 372 -3.76 7.01 -20.61
C TYR A 372 -3.35 7.98 -19.53
N LEU A 373 -4.06 9.10 -19.43
CA LEU A 373 -3.87 10.10 -18.36
C LEU A 373 -5.13 10.21 -17.51
N PRO A 374 -5.00 10.31 -16.19
CA PRO A 374 -6.15 10.57 -15.34
C PRO A 374 -6.70 11.99 -15.60
N PRO A 375 -7.97 12.27 -15.26
CA PRO A 375 -8.53 13.61 -15.29
C PRO A 375 -7.75 14.58 -14.40
N ASP A 376 -7.80 15.86 -14.74
CA ASP A 376 -7.21 16.93 -13.92
C ASP A 376 -7.74 16.86 -12.47
N ARG A 377 -6.86 17.08 -11.51
CA ARG A 377 -7.16 17.06 -10.07
C ARG A 377 -7.72 15.74 -9.56
N TYR A 378 -7.46 14.65 -10.26
CA TYR A 378 -7.79 13.31 -9.79
C TYR A 378 -7.07 13.00 -8.46
N SER A 379 -7.73 12.28 -7.56
CA SER A 379 -7.18 11.87 -6.27
C SER A 379 -7.57 10.43 -5.94
N ASP A 380 -6.61 9.51 -6.02
CA ASP A 380 -6.75 8.12 -5.61
C ASP A 380 -7.03 8.00 -4.10
N HIS A 381 -6.49 8.92 -3.31
CA HIS A 381 -6.73 9.01 -1.87
C HIS A 381 -8.23 9.21 -1.56
N ARG A 382 -8.87 10.14 -2.28
CA ARG A 382 -10.31 10.39 -2.14
C ARG A 382 -11.14 9.18 -2.57
N ASP A 383 -10.76 8.52 -3.65
CA ASP A 383 -11.41 7.29 -4.13
C ASP A 383 -11.24 6.13 -3.15
N HIS A 384 -10.09 6.03 -2.51
CA HIS A 384 -9.82 4.99 -1.53
C HIS A 384 -10.71 5.13 -0.28
N HIS A 385 -10.87 6.34 0.24
CA HIS A 385 -11.81 6.62 1.32
C HIS A 385 -13.29 6.41 0.90
N ARG A 386 -13.65 6.75 -0.36
CA ARG A 386 -14.98 6.42 -0.90
C ARG A 386 -15.26 4.93 -0.85
N ASN A 387 -14.29 4.11 -1.28
CA ASN A 387 -14.41 2.65 -1.28
C ASN A 387 -14.53 2.10 0.15
N PHE A 388 -13.76 2.61 1.10
CA PHE A 388 -13.86 2.27 2.52
C PHE A 388 -15.28 2.55 3.07
N LEU A 389 -15.76 3.77 2.91
CA LEU A 389 -17.08 4.16 3.41
C LEU A 389 -18.23 3.39 2.73
N ALA A 390 -18.08 3.06 1.44
CA ALA A 390 -19.02 2.20 0.73
C ALA A 390 -19.02 0.77 1.28
N ALA A 391 -17.85 0.23 1.63
CA ALA A 391 -17.72 -1.08 2.26
C ALA A 391 -18.32 -1.10 3.68
N VAL A 392 -18.10 -0.05 4.48
CA VAL A 392 -18.72 0.10 5.81
C VAL A 392 -20.26 0.07 5.71
N ARG A 393 -20.86 0.73 4.70
CA ARG A 393 -22.32 0.71 4.48
C ARG A 393 -22.83 -0.64 3.97
N SER A 394 -22.16 -1.18 2.95
CA SER A 394 -22.65 -2.38 2.24
C SER A 394 -22.24 -3.69 2.88
N ARG A 395 -21.28 -3.67 3.80
CA ARG A 395 -20.61 -4.83 4.38
C ARG A 395 -19.88 -5.71 3.35
N LYS A 396 -19.68 -5.21 2.11
CA LYS A 396 -18.89 -5.91 1.11
C LYS A 396 -17.40 -5.74 1.41
N PRO A 397 -16.59 -6.76 1.10
CA PRO A 397 -15.14 -6.67 1.33
C PRO A 397 -14.50 -5.57 0.47
N VAL A 398 -13.41 -5.01 0.97
CA VAL A 398 -12.51 -4.12 0.23
C VAL A 398 -11.44 -4.91 -0.49
N ILE A 399 -10.80 -4.32 -1.52
CA ILE A 399 -9.70 -4.99 -2.24
C ILE A 399 -8.47 -5.08 -1.34
N GLU A 400 -8.10 -3.98 -0.67
CA GLU A 400 -6.94 -3.93 0.21
C GLU A 400 -7.34 -4.19 1.67
N ASP A 401 -7.82 -5.42 1.91
CA ASP A 401 -8.10 -5.94 3.24
C ASP A 401 -6.80 -6.31 4.00
N SER A 402 -6.94 -6.91 5.18
CA SER A 402 -5.77 -7.31 5.98
C SER A 402 -4.87 -8.34 5.30
N VAL A 403 -5.42 -9.23 4.47
CA VAL A 403 -4.63 -10.23 3.73
C VAL A 403 -3.81 -9.54 2.64
N PHE A 404 -4.45 -8.71 1.83
CA PHE A 404 -3.77 -7.95 0.78
C PHE A 404 -2.75 -6.99 1.38
N GLY A 405 -3.12 -6.24 2.42
CA GLY A 405 -2.24 -5.30 3.11
C GLY A 405 -1.00 -5.98 3.71
N PHE A 406 -1.16 -7.20 4.28
CA PHE A 406 -0.01 -7.95 4.78
C PHE A 406 0.85 -8.54 3.65
N ARG A 407 0.25 -8.96 2.53
CA ARG A 407 1.00 -9.37 1.33
C ARG A 407 1.83 -8.24 0.73
N ALA A 408 1.37 -7.01 0.82
CA ALA A 408 2.16 -5.83 0.43
C ALA A 408 3.23 -5.45 1.46
N ALA A 409 2.90 -5.50 2.76
CA ALA A 409 3.84 -5.17 3.83
C ALA A 409 4.94 -6.22 4.01
N GLY A 410 4.63 -7.51 3.84
CA GLY A 410 5.56 -8.63 4.06
C GLY A 410 6.89 -8.47 3.30
N PRO A 411 6.90 -8.36 1.96
CA PRO A 411 8.12 -8.16 1.19
C PRO A 411 8.88 -6.88 1.54
N ALA A 412 8.18 -5.80 1.89
CA ALA A 412 8.79 -4.56 2.35
C ALA A 412 9.53 -4.75 3.68
N LEU A 413 8.92 -5.45 4.64
CA LEU A 413 9.54 -5.77 5.92
C LEU A 413 10.68 -6.80 5.78
N LEU A 414 10.55 -7.75 4.85
CA LEU A 414 11.62 -8.68 4.49
C LEU A 414 12.83 -7.97 3.89
N SER A 415 12.62 -6.86 3.17
CA SER A 415 13.74 -6.03 2.68
C SER A 415 14.54 -5.42 3.83
N ASN A 416 13.87 -4.95 4.89
CA ASN A 416 14.54 -4.51 6.11
C ASN A 416 15.31 -5.67 6.77
N LEU A 417 14.67 -6.83 6.92
CA LEU A 417 15.30 -8.01 7.50
C LEU A 417 16.55 -8.41 6.72
N SER A 418 16.44 -8.50 5.39
CA SER A 418 17.57 -8.82 4.49
C SER A 418 18.70 -7.81 4.62
N TYR A 419 18.39 -6.51 4.65
CA TYR A 419 19.36 -5.44 4.77
C TYR A 419 20.11 -5.48 6.11
N PHE A 420 19.38 -5.57 7.24
CA PHE A 420 19.99 -5.52 8.56
C PHE A 420 20.72 -6.80 8.95
N GLU A 421 20.24 -7.96 8.50
CA GLU A 421 20.87 -9.25 8.75
C GLU A 421 21.86 -9.68 7.65
N GLN A 422 21.98 -8.88 6.56
CA GLN A 422 22.88 -9.14 5.44
C GLN A 422 22.73 -10.54 4.84
N ARG A 423 21.49 -10.98 4.66
CA ARG A 423 21.17 -12.30 4.11
C ARG A 423 19.99 -12.27 3.14
N VAL A 424 19.89 -13.31 2.33
CA VAL A 424 18.70 -13.60 1.55
C VAL A 424 17.60 -14.10 2.50
N CYS A 425 16.36 -13.62 2.31
CA CYS A 425 15.20 -14.09 3.03
C CYS A 425 14.33 -14.94 2.10
N GLU A 426 14.00 -16.17 2.52
CA GLU A 426 13.03 -17.01 1.83
C GLU A 426 11.65 -16.85 2.46
N TRP A 427 10.64 -16.72 1.61
CA TRP A 427 9.26 -16.44 2.01
C TRP A 427 8.28 -17.40 1.37
N ASN A 428 7.25 -17.77 2.10
CA ASN A 428 6.10 -18.45 1.56
C ASN A 428 4.94 -17.43 1.38
N PRO A 429 4.63 -17.00 0.14
CA PRO A 429 3.61 -15.99 -0.10
C PRO A 429 2.18 -16.49 0.15
N GLU A 430 1.94 -17.80 0.08
CA GLU A 430 0.62 -18.38 0.36
C GLU A 430 0.28 -18.30 1.85
N THR A 431 1.20 -18.75 2.69
CA THR A 431 1.03 -18.75 4.15
C THR A 431 1.45 -17.46 4.81
N MET A 432 2.12 -16.57 4.06
CA MET A 432 2.69 -15.30 4.55
C MET A 432 3.66 -15.53 5.72
N THR A 433 4.59 -16.47 5.56
CA THR A 433 5.57 -16.85 6.60
C THR A 433 7.00 -16.86 6.06
N LEU A 434 7.94 -16.45 6.90
CA LEU A 434 9.36 -16.62 6.65
C LEU A 434 9.70 -18.12 6.70
N LYS A 435 10.45 -18.61 5.71
CA LYS A 435 10.98 -19.96 5.76
C LYS A 435 12.23 -19.97 6.65
N SER A 436 12.33 -21.00 7.46
CA SER A 436 13.46 -21.22 8.37
C SER A 436 14.73 -21.56 7.60
#